data_84b5ae372fd0f291df7c18246c83466e
#
_entry.id   84b5ae372fd0f291df7c18246c83466e
#
_cell.length_a   1.000
_cell.length_b   1.000
_cell.length_c   1.000
_cell.angle_alpha   90.00
_cell.angle_beta   90.00
_cell.angle_gamma   90.00
#
_symmetry.space_group_name_H-M   'P 1'
#
loop_
_entity.id
_entity.type
_entity.pdbx_description
1 polymer ?
#
loop_
_entity_poly.entity_id
_entity_poly.type
_entity_poly.pdbx_seq_one_letter_code
_entity_poly.pdbx_strand_id
1 'polypeptide(L)'
;SMDTAKLTALLIGSGEDIHEAWGVANAKGPRLPLALYPTTSGTGSEVTPISIITQDDLEKKGVSSPIILPDLAILDPLLTLGLPPHITAATGIDAMVHAIESYASKSANNNLVSKMLAKEALKLLGESIEMAVSNGKDIEARSKMLLGSMLAGSSFGNSPVAGVHALAYPIG
;
A
#
# COMPACT_ATOMS: atom_id res chain seq x y z
N SER A 1 -6.36 6.75 8.34
CA SER A 1 -5.47 5.94 7.50
C SER A 1 -4.81 6.79 6.40
N MET A 2 -3.76 6.25 5.76
CA MET A 2 -3.08 6.95 4.63
C MET A 2 -4.04 7.19 3.46
N ASP A 3 -4.93 6.26 3.19
CA ASP A 3 -5.94 6.40 2.15
C ASP A 3 -6.89 7.56 2.41
N THR A 4 -7.32 7.74 3.66
CA THR A 4 -8.12 8.91 4.05
C THR A 4 -7.33 10.21 3.83
N ALA A 5 -6.02 10.23 4.16
CA ALA A 5 -5.18 11.41 3.94
C ALA A 5 -5.05 11.77 2.46
N LYS A 6 -4.93 10.78 1.56
CA LYS A 6 -4.93 10.99 0.11
C LYS A 6 -6.20 11.68 -0.38
N LEU A 7 -7.37 11.15 0.03
CA LEU A 7 -8.66 11.72 -0.35
C LEU A 7 -8.86 13.11 0.27
N THR A 8 -8.45 13.31 1.53
CA THR A 8 -8.51 14.63 2.16
C THR A 8 -7.67 15.65 1.39
N ALA A 9 -6.43 15.29 1.01
CA ALA A 9 -5.57 16.16 0.22
C ALA A 9 -6.17 16.48 -1.16
N LEU A 10 -6.83 15.52 -1.80
CA LEU A 10 -7.53 15.70 -3.07
C LEU A 10 -8.71 16.68 -2.90
N LEU A 11 -9.65 16.35 -2.02
CA LEU A 11 -10.92 17.08 -1.90
C LEU A 11 -10.73 18.51 -1.40
N ILE A 12 -9.79 18.73 -0.47
CA ILE A 12 -9.48 20.09 -0.01
C ILE A 12 -8.76 20.89 -1.11
N GLY A 13 -7.88 20.24 -1.86
CA GLY A 13 -7.10 20.90 -2.91
C GLY A 13 -7.91 21.27 -4.14
N SER A 14 -8.79 20.37 -4.59
CA SER A 14 -9.58 20.55 -5.81
C SER A 14 -10.96 21.14 -5.56
N GLY A 15 -11.55 20.91 -4.38
CA GLY A 15 -12.96 21.25 -4.09
C GLY A 15 -13.97 20.32 -4.79
N GLU A 16 -13.51 19.22 -5.41
CA GLU A 16 -14.39 18.26 -6.09
C GLU A 16 -15.20 17.41 -5.11
N ASP A 17 -16.34 16.88 -5.57
CA ASP A 17 -17.14 15.93 -4.79
C ASP A 17 -16.50 14.54 -4.86
N ILE A 18 -16.42 13.86 -3.70
CA ILE A 18 -15.91 12.48 -3.62
C ILE A 18 -16.68 11.51 -4.52
N HIS A 19 -17.99 11.75 -4.71
CA HIS A 19 -18.83 10.92 -5.58
C HIS A 19 -18.42 10.97 -7.05
N GLU A 20 -17.83 12.07 -7.49
CA GLU A 20 -17.29 12.21 -8.85
C GLU A 20 -15.89 11.59 -8.99
N ALA A 21 -15.15 11.49 -7.89
CA ALA A 21 -13.78 10.96 -7.89
C ALA A 21 -13.70 9.42 -7.86
N TRP A 22 -14.78 8.73 -7.46
CA TRP A 22 -14.79 7.27 -7.39
C TRP A 22 -14.43 6.59 -8.72
N GLY A 23 -13.62 5.54 -8.63
CA GLY A 23 -13.21 4.73 -9.78
C GLY A 23 -11.81 5.06 -10.27
N VAL A 24 -11.58 4.81 -11.56
CA VAL A 24 -10.26 4.94 -12.18
C VAL A 24 -10.18 6.20 -13.02
N ALA A 25 -9.17 7.03 -12.76
CA ALA A 25 -8.87 8.26 -13.49
C ALA A 25 -9.99 9.33 -13.49
N ASN A 26 -10.89 9.30 -12.52
CA ASN A 26 -11.98 10.27 -12.39
C ASN A 26 -11.60 11.51 -11.58
N ALA A 27 -10.60 11.42 -10.70
CA ALA A 27 -10.12 12.57 -9.93
C ALA A 27 -9.61 13.69 -10.86
N LYS A 28 -10.01 14.92 -10.59
CA LYS A 28 -9.70 16.10 -11.41
C LYS A 28 -8.50 16.88 -10.88
N GLY A 29 -8.34 16.92 -9.55
CA GLY A 29 -7.26 17.68 -8.89
C GLY A 29 -7.36 19.20 -9.08
N PRO A 30 -6.35 19.95 -8.67
CA PRO A 30 -5.14 19.48 -8.00
C PRO A 30 -5.40 18.98 -6.58
N ARG A 31 -4.45 18.26 -5.98
CA ARG A 31 -4.45 17.98 -4.54
C ARG A 31 -3.45 18.86 -3.78
N LEU A 32 -3.59 18.91 -2.47
CA LEU A 32 -2.58 19.50 -1.60
C LEU A 32 -1.29 18.66 -1.59
N PRO A 33 -0.11 19.26 -1.29
CA PRO A 33 1.11 18.50 -1.04
C PRO A 33 0.90 17.44 0.03
N LEU A 34 1.45 16.24 -0.18
CA LEU A 34 1.17 15.07 0.66
C LEU A 34 2.44 14.28 0.97
N ALA A 35 2.81 14.20 2.25
CA ALA A 35 3.82 13.31 2.76
C ALA A 35 3.16 12.23 3.62
N LEU A 36 3.52 10.97 3.42
CA LEU A 36 2.96 9.85 4.15
C LEU A 36 4.02 9.09 4.94
N TYR A 37 3.65 8.70 6.17
CA TYR A 37 4.44 7.91 7.09
C TYR A 37 3.69 6.61 7.40
N PRO A 38 4.06 5.46 6.83
CA PRO A 38 3.41 4.20 7.15
C PRO A 38 3.73 3.77 8.59
N THR A 39 2.70 3.27 9.28
CA THR A 39 2.81 2.71 10.64
C THR A 39 2.65 1.19 10.64
N THR A 40 2.43 0.59 9.46
CA THR A 40 2.35 -0.84 9.21
C THR A 40 3.17 -1.19 7.97
N SER A 41 3.68 -2.41 7.90
CA SER A 41 4.40 -2.94 6.74
C SER A 41 3.47 -3.88 5.98
N GLY A 42 2.61 -3.33 5.12
CA GLY A 42 1.56 -4.12 4.45
C GLY A 42 1.10 -3.50 3.13
N THR A 43 0.26 -2.48 3.22
CA THR A 43 -0.47 -1.95 2.07
C THR A 43 0.36 -1.22 1.01
N GLY A 44 1.55 -0.71 1.37
CA GLY A 44 2.34 0.15 0.47
C GLY A 44 1.59 1.40 -0.01
N SER A 45 0.57 1.85 0.75
CA SER A 45 -0.26 2.99 0.36
C SER A 45 0.55 4.28 0.21
N GLU A 46 1.67 4.41 0.90
CA GLU A 46 2.56 5.58 0.83
C GLU A 46 3.20 5.79 -0.55
N VAL A 47 3.19 4.77 -1.41
CA VAL A 47 3.80 4.82 -2.75
C VAL A 47 2.84 4.41 -3.88
N THR A 48 1.54 4.37 -3.60
CA THR A 48 0.56 3.97 -4.61
C THR A 48 -0.44 5.07 -4.94
N PRO A 49 -0.91 5.13 -6.21
CA PRO A 49 -1.93 6.07 -6.66
C PRO A 49 -3.35 5.58 -6.36
N ILE A 50 -3.53 4.81 -5.29
CA ILE A 50 -4.79 4.12 -4.94
C ILE A 50 -5.19 4.50 -3.53
N SER A 51 -6.48 4.73 -3.31
CA SER A 51 -7.12 4.89 -2.01
C SER A 51 -8.39 4.05 -1.98
N ILE A 52 -8.55 3.23 -0.94
CA ILE A 52 -9.75 2.41 -0.73
C ILE A 52 -10.27 2.68 0.66
N ILE A 53 -11.54 3.09 0.76
CA ILE A 53 -12.21 3.30 2.04
C ILE A 53 -13.52 2.52 2.10
N THR A 54 -13.91 2.13 3.31
CA THR A 54 -15.21 1.52 3.58
C THR A 54 -16.21 2.61 3.87
N GLN A 55 -17.35 2.59 3.20
CA GLN A 55 -18.47 3.50 3.43
C GLN A 55 -19.42 2.98 4.52
N ASP A 56 -20.39 3.78 4.91
CA ASP A 56 -21.34 3.47 5.98
C ASP A 56 -22.18 2.19 5.72
N ASP A 57 -22.39 1.85 4.45
CA ASP A 57 -23.05 0.63 3.98
C ASP A 57 -22.15 -0.61 3.92
N LEU A 58 -20.92 -0.50 4.45
CA LEU A 58 -19.85 -1.50 4.40
C LEU A 58 -19.31 -1.77 2.98
N GLU A 59 -19.75 -1.02 1.98
CA GLU A 59 -19.18 -1.10 0.63
C GLU A 59 -17.78 -0.48 0.59
N LYS A 60 -16.83 -1.19 -0.02
CA LYS A 60 -15.49 -0.66 -0.27
C LYS A 60 -15.48 0.10 -1.59
N LYS A 61 -15.20 1.40 -1.54
CA LYS A 61 -15.02 2.25 -2.73
C LYS A 61 -13.59 2.74 -2.84
N GLY A 62 -13.11 2.84 -4.07
CA GLY A 62 -11.74 3.23 -4.36
C GLY A 62 -11.63 4.39 -5.34
N VAL A 63 -10.59 5.17 -5.16
CA VAL A 63 -10.09 6.12 -6.16
C VAL A 63 -8.73 5.63 -6.62
N SER A 64 -8.56 5.47 -7.93
CA SER A 64 -7.27 5.15 -8.55
C SER A 64 -6.91 6.24 -9.55
N SER A 65 -5.93 7.07 -9.21
CA SER A 65 -5.53 8.20 -10.05
C SER A 65 -4.10 8.63 -9.74
N PRO A 66 -3.26 8.92 -10.75
CA PRO A 66 -1.93 9.51 -10.53
C PRO A 66 -1.95 10.77 -9.65
N ILE A 67 -3.07 11.50 -9.64
CA ILE A 67 -3.22 12.73 -8.87
C ILE A 67 -3.07 12.48 -7.36
N ILE A 68 -3.54 11.33 -6.84
CA ILE A 68 -3.45 11.02 -5.41
C ILE A 68 -2.16 10.30 -5.00
N LEU A 69 -1.22 10.12 -5.93
CA LEU A 69 0.10 9.60 -5.57
C LEU A 69 0.81 10.59 -4.63
N PRO A 70 1.30 10.14 -3.45
CA PRO A 70 2.01 11.03 -2.53
C PRO A 70 3.29 11.64 -3.12
N ASP A 71 3.66 12.84 -2.66
CA ASP A 71 4.91 13.49 -3.05
C ASP A 71 6.12 12.89 -2.33
N LEU A 72 5.89 12.41 -1.10
CA LEU A 72 6.95 11.90 -0.24
C LEU A 72 6.43 10.73 0.61
N ALA A 73 7.19 9.64 0.61
CA ALA A 73 7.04 8.52 1.54
C ALA A 73 8.23 8.53 2.51
N ILE A 74 7.96 8.51 3.82
CA ILE A 74 8.99 8.52 4.86
C ILE A 74 8.87 7.25 5.68
N LEU A 75 9.87 6.38 5.58
CA LEU A 75 9.91 5.09 6.25
C LEU A 75 10.66 5.22 7.57
N ASP A 76 9.92 5.36 8.67
CA ASP A 76 10.46 5.37 10.02
C ASP A 76 10.07 4.07 10.74
N PRO A 77 11.01 3.12 10.96
CA PRO A 77 10.69 1.86 11.61
C PRO A 77 10.24 2.02 13.06
N LEU A 78 10.59 3.14 13.72
CA LEU A 78 10.16 3.40 15.09
C LEU A 78 8.64 3.49 15.21
N LEU A 79 7.95 3.93 14.16
CA LEU A 79 6.49 4.02 14.13
C LEU A 79 5.81 2.64 14.08
N THR A 80 6.55 1.58 13.78
CA THR A 80 6.03 0.21 13.71
C THR A 80 6.28 -0.62 14.97
N LEU A 81 7.11 -0.12 15.93
CA LEU A 81 7.51 -0.86 17.14
C LEU A 81 6.33 -1.19 18.08
N GLY A 82 5.24 -0.45 17.98
CA GLY A 82 4.02 -0.66 18.77
C GLY A 82 3.06 -1.69 18.18
N LEU A 83 3.31 -2.21 16.98
CA LEU A 83 2.41 -3.16 16.33
C LEU A 83 2.41 -4.52 17.05
N PRO A 84 1.23 -5.06 17.37
CA PRO A 84 1.09 -6.43 17.90
C PRO A 84 1.62 -7.48 16.90
N PRO A 85 2.14 -8.62 17.40
CA PRO A 85 2.67 -9.69 16.55
C PRO A 85 1.69 -10.18 15.46
N HIS A 86 0.41 -10.37 15.80
CA HIS A 86 -0.61 -10.84 14.86
C HIS A 86 -0.88 -9.83 13.73
N ILE A 87 -0.84 -8.51 14.03
CA ILE A 87 -0.98 -7.46 13.02
C ILE A 87 0.28 -7.40 12.15
N THR A 88 1.47 -7.52 12.77
CA THR A 88 2.74 -7.58 12.04
C THR A 88 2.76 -8.74 11.04
N ALA A 89 2.30 -9.93 11.46
CA ALA A 89 2.21 -11.10 10.60
C ALA A 89 1.20 -10.89 9.46
N ALA A 90 -0.02 -10.47 9.79
CA ALA A 90 -1.08 -10.28 8.79
C ALA A 90 -0.68 -9.24 7.72
N THR A 91 -0.17 -8.07 8.14
CA THR A 91 0.25 -7.03 7.20
C THR A 91 1.50 -7.45 6.41
N GLY A 92 2.44 -8.15 7.03
CA GLY A 92 3.62 -8.67 6.33
C GLY A 92 3.27 -9.69 5.24
N ILE A 93 2.33 -10.60 5.50
CA ILE A 93 1.81 -11.52 4.49
C ILE A 93 1.08 -10.76 3.37
N ASP A 94 0.28 -9.74 3.70
CA ASP A 94 -0.37 -8.87 2.72
C ASP A 94 0.66 -8.25 1.75
N ALA A 95 1.75 -7.68 2.28
CA ALA A 95 2.85 -7.16 1.46
C ALA A 95 3.50 -8.24 0.57
N MET A 96 3.67 -9.47 1.09
CA MET A 96 4.19 -10.58 0.29
C MET A 96 3.24 -10.97 -0.83
N VAL A 97 1.93 -10.98 -0.58
CA VAL A 97 0.90 -11.26 -1.60
C VAL A 97 0.90 -10.17 -2.66
N HIS A 98 1.00 -8.90 -2.30
CA HIS A 98 1.18 -7.79 -3.25
C HIS A 98 2.36 -8.05 -4.20
N ALA A 99 3.51 -8.42 -3.65
CA ALA A 99 4.71 -8.69 -4.43
C ALA A 99 4.53 -9.92 -5.35
N ILE A 100 3.93 -11.01 -4.86
CA ILE A 100 3.68 -12.23 -5.66
C ILE A 100 2.73 -11.93 -6.83
N GLU A 101 1.59 -11.28 -6.54
CA GLU A 101 0.59 -10.99 -7.55
C GLU A 101 1.11 -10.02 -8.60
N SER A 102 1.82 -8.96 -8.19
CA SER A 102 2.42 -8.01 -9.14
C SER A 102 3.50 -8.65 -10.00
N TYR A 103 4.33 -9.54 -9.44
CA TYR A 103 5.33 -10.29 -10.21
C TYR A 103 4.68 -11.16 -11.29
N ALA A 104 3.61 -11.87 -10.93
CA ALA A 104 2.88 -12.79 -11.80
C ALA A 104 1.85 -12.09 -12.71
N SER A 105 1.63 -10.78 -12.51
CA SER A 105 0.61 -10.01 -13.23
C SER A 105 0.76 -10.13 -14.73
N LYS A 106 -0.38 -10.31 -15.42
CA LYS A 106 -0.48 -10.28 -16.89
C LYS A 106 -0.85 -8.91 -17.45
N SER A 107 -0.86 -7.88 -16.61
CA SER A 107 -1.06 -6.50 -17.04
C SER A 107 -0.03 -6.08 -18.10
N ALA A 108 -0.47 -5.30 -19.08
CA ALA A 108 0.42 -4.71 -20.07
C ALA A 108 1.50 -3.78 -19.45
N ASN A 109 1.23 -3.27 -18.25
CA ASN A 109 2.17 -2.44 -17.49
C ASN A 109 3.23 -3.25 -16.74
N ASN A 110 3.06 -4.58 -16.62
CA ASN A 110 4.04 -5.42 -15.94
C ASN A 110 5.35 -5.43 -16.73
N ASN A 111 6.42 -5.01 -16.11
CA ASN A 111 7.72 -4.85 -16.74
C ASN A 111 8.87 -5.36 -15.85
N LEU A 112 10.08 -5.30 -16.36
CA LEU A 112 11.27 -5.77 -15.66
C LEU A 112 11.49 -5.06 -14.32
N VAL A 113 11.24 -3.75 -14.24
CA VAL A 113 11.42 -2.97 -13.01
C VAL A 113 10.43 -3.41 -11.95
N SER A 114 9.14 -3.55 -12.27
CA SER A 114 8.13 -4.08 -11.33
C SER A 114 8.52 -5.45 -10.80
N LYS A 115 9.00 -6.35 -11.68
CA LYS A 115 9.44 -7.69 -11.27
C LYS A 115 10.68 -7.67 -10.39
N MET A 116 11.63 -6.78 -10.63
CA MET A 116 12.81 -6.60 -9.77
C MET A 116 12.39 -6.11 -8.38
N LEU A 117 11.51 -5.12 -8.30
CA LEU A 117 10.99 -4.61 -7.03
C LEU A 117 10.23 -5.69 -6.26
N ALA A 118 9.36 -6.46 -6.92
CA ALA A 118 8.64 -7.57 -6.30
C ALA A 118 9.57 -8.65 -5.73
N LYS A 119 10.61 -9.02 -6.46
CA LYS A 119 11.60 -10.01 -5.99
C LYS A 119 12.37 -9.52 -4.77
N GLU A 120 12.84 -8.27 -4.78
CA GLU A 120 13.56 -7.72 -3.63
C GLU A 120 12.63 -7.53 -2.43
N ALA A 121 11.36 -7.14 -2.66
CA ALA A 121 10.34 -7.09 -1.62
C ALA A 121 10.17 -8.45 -0.93
N LEU A 122 9.99 -9.53 -1.72
CA LEU A 122 9.82 -10.89 -1.19
C LEU A 122 11.05 -11.37 -0.40
N LYS A 123 12.25 -11.02 -0.85
CA LYS A 123 13.48 -11.34 -0.14
C LYS A 123 13.52 -10.65 1.24
N LEU A 124 13.35 -9.32 1.27
CA LEU A 124 13.39 -8.54 2.52
C LEU A 124 12.30 -8.98 3.51
N LEU A 125 11.07 -9.19 3.03
CA LEU A 125 9.95 -9.64 3.85
C LEU A 125 10.18 -11.06 4.37
N GLY A 126 10.61 -11.99 3.51
CA GLY A 126 10.86 -13.38 3.89
C GLY A 126 11.99 -13.54 4.91
N GLU A 127 13.06 -12.75 4.79
CA GLU A 127 14.18 -12.75 5.74
C GLU A 127 13.83 -12.16 7.11
N SER A 128 12.76 -11.35 7.21
CA SER A 128 12.56 -10.50 8.38
C SER A 128 11.24 -10.73 9.12
N ILE A 129 10.23 -11.35 8.49
CA ILE A 129 8.89 -11.47 9.06
C ILE A 129 8.88 -12.26 10.37
N GLU A 130 9.61 -13.38 10.45
CA GLU A 130 9.64 -14.20 11.66
C GLU A 130 10.26 -13.43 12.84
N MET A 131 11.35 -12.70 12.59
CA MET A 131 11.99 -11.88 13.61
C MET A 131 11.09 -10.71 14.01
N ALA A 132 10.48 -10.01 13.06
CA ALA A 132 9.59 -8.89 13.36
C ALA A 132 8.33 -9.31 14.14
N VAL A 133 7.86 -10.55 13.97
CA VAL A 133 6.73 -11.12 14.72
C VAL A 133 7.16 -11.59 16.11
N SER A 134 8.27 -12.32 16.22
CA SER A 134 8.73 -12.89 17.49
C SER A 134 9.41 -11.87 18.41
N ASN A 135 10.12 -10.89 17.83
CA ASN A 135 10.75 -9.78 18.53
C ASN A 135 10.37 -8.44 17.87
N GLY A 136 9.17 -7.95 18.17
CA GLY A 136 8.66 -6.70 17.59
C GLY A 136 9.48 -5.43 17.89
N LYS A 137 10.52 -5.52 18.71
CA LYS A 137 11.44 -4.42 19.04
C LYS A 137 12.72 -4.42 18.20
N ASP A 138 12.92 -5.43 17.36
CA ASP A 138 14.05 -5.50 16.46
C ASP A 138 13.92 -4.46 15.34
N ILE A 139 14.70 -3.39 15.44
CA ILE A 139 14.63 -2.25 14.50
C ILE A 139 15.12 -2.65 13.12
N GLU A 140 16.09 -3.57 13.01
CA GLU A 140 16.58 -4.03 11.70
C GLU A 140 15.50 -4.83 10.98
N ALA A 141 14.85 -5.77 11.66
CA ALA A 141 13.73 -6.52 11.11
C ALA A 141 12.56 -5.59 10.70
N ARG A 142 12.19 -4.64 11.56
CA ARG A 142 11.16 -3.63 11.26
C ARG A 142 11.52 -2.78 10.03
N SER A 143 12.78 -2.37 9.90
CA SER A 143 13.26 -1.60 8.75
C SER A 143 13.16 -2.39 7.46
N LYS A 144 13.58 -3.66 7.46
CA LYS A 144 13.46 -4.55 6.30
C LYS A 144 12.00 -4.82 5.92
N MET A 145 11.12 -5.05 6.91
CA MET A 145 9.69 -5.20 6.68
C MET A 145 9.09 -3.96 6.02
N LEU A 146 9.42 -2.77 6.52
CA LEU A 146 8.89 -1.52 6.01
C LEU A 146 9.37 -1.23 4.58
N LEU A 147 10.68 -1.43 4.33
CA LEU A 147 11.26 -1.30 2.99
C LEU A 147 10.66 -2.33 2.02
N GLY A 148 10.53 -3.60 2.44
CA GLY A 148 9.92 -4.64 1.64
C GLY A 148 8.46 -4.33 1.27
N SER A 149 7.68 -3.82 2.20
CA SER A 149 6.31 -3.36 1.97
C SER A 149 6.25 -2.22 0.94
N MET A 150 7.12 -1.22 1.07
CA MET A 150 7.22 -0.10 0.13
C MET A 150 7.60 -0.57 -1.28
N LEU A 151 8.56 -1.49 -1.41
CA LEU A 151 8.95 -2.06 -2.71
C LEU A 151 7.80 -2.87 -3.34
N ALA A 152 7.07 -3.65 -2.53
CA ALA A 152 5.86 -4.35 -2.98
C ALA A 152 4.81 -3.35 -3.48
N GLY A 153 4.56 -2.27 -2.72
CA GLY A 153 3.67 -1.18 -3.09
C GLY A 153 4.05 -0.54 -4.43
N SER A 154 5.34 -0.22 -4.60
CA SER A 154 5.87 0.36 -5.85
C SER A 154 5.74 -0.60 -7.03
N SER A 155 5.86 -1.91 -6.80
CA SER A 155 5.66 -2.93 -7.82
C SER A 155 4.20 -3.02 -8.24
N PHE A 156 3.26 -3.21 -7.31
CA PHE A 156 1.86 -3.40 -7.65
C PHE A 156 1.16 -2.11 -8.09
N GLY A 157 1.63 -0.96 -7.65
CA GLY A 157 1.13 0.33 -8.14
C GLY A 157 1.27 0.48 -9.65
N ASN A 158 2.24 -0.23 -10.26
CA ASN A 158 2.44 -0.29 -11.70
C ASN A 158 1.88 -1.59 -12.33
N SER A 159 2.00 -2.71 -11.62
CA SER A 159 1.53 -4.04 -12.06
C SER A 159 0.43 -4.53 -11.12
N PRO A 160 -0.87 -4.26 -11.42
CA PRO A 160 -1.96 -4.47 -10.48
C PRO A 160 -2.03 -5.86 -9.88
N VAL A 161 -2.52 -5.93 -8.64
CA VAL A 161 -2.88 -7.16 -7.92
C VAL A 161 -4.01 -7.92 -8.64
N ALA A 162 -4.22 -9.19 -8.30
CA ALA A 162 -5.06 -10.09 -9.06
C ALA A 162 -6.04 -10.89 -8.17
N GLY A 163 -6.03 -12.22 -8.30
CA GLY A 163 -7.08 -13.10 -7.78
C GLY A 163 -7.16 -13.18 -6.27
N VAL A 164 -6.04 -13.11 -5.55
CA VAL A 164 -6.06 -13.20 -4.08
C VAL A 164 -6.77 -11.99 -3.48
N HIS A 165 -6.44 -10.79 -3.93
CA HIS A 165 -7.12 -9.58 -3.48
C HIS A 165 -8.59 -9.53 -3.88
N ALA A 166 -8.92 -9.98 -5.11
CA ALA A 166 -10.30 -10.06 -5.55
C ALA A 166 -11.16 -11.02 -4.70
N LEU A 167 -10.55 -12.12 -4.21
CA LEU A 167 -11.22 -13.07 -3.32
C LEU A 167 -11.26 -12.59 -1.86
N ALA A 168 -10.27 -11.81 -1.42
CA ALA A 168 -10.21 -11.33 -0.05
C ALA A 168 -11.31 -10.29 0.26
N TYR A 169 -11.65 -9.42 -0.67
CA TYR A 169 -12.66 -8.37 -0.45
C TYR A 169 -14.02 -8.86 0.02
N PRO A 170 -14.64 -9.90 -0.57
CA PRO A 170 -15.93 -10.40 -0.09
C PRO A 170 -15.84 -11.27 1.18
N ILE A 171 -14.64 -11.65 1.61
CA ILE A 171 -14.46 -12.49 2.81
C ILE A 171 -14.27 -11.64 4.07
N GLY A 172 -13.75 -10.45 3.95
CA GLY A 172 -13.44 -9.58 5.07
C GLY A 172 -12.76 -8.32 4.69
#